data_abe68a3aec7194a86178035a1b57fcf7
#
_entry.id   abe68a3aec7194a86178035a1b57fcf7
#
_cell.length_a   1.000
_cell.length_b   1.000
_cell.length_c   1.000
_cell.angle_alpha   90.00
_cell.angle_beta   90.00
_cell.angle_gamma   90.00
#
_symmetry.space_group_name_H-M   'P 1'
#
loop_
_entity.id
_entity.type
_entity.pdbx_description
1 polymer ?
#
loop_
_entity_poly.entity_id
_entity_poly.type
_entity_poly.pdbx_seq_one_letter_code
_entity_poly.pdbx_strand_id
1 'polypeptide(L)'
;MKYIFEYVKQKNSDTKLVNLSDGGIDYYDGTSDYSDTTKQAAKDITEADVWLVGTPIYNSFFSAALKNLFEYIDYKKTAGKTAGLVILASSNSGFTDVQTLLTQLMSYFNVITNPRAVFVTANTIVNDQIIEPEVKLRLEALVDQTLDLASKIH
;
A
#
# COMPACT_ATOMS: atom_id res chain seq x y z
N MET A 1 -0.33 6.78 5.95
CA MET A 1 0.37 5.48 6.16
C MET A 1 1.13 5.42 7.50
N LYS A 2 1.71 6.50 8.01
CA LYS A 2 2.42 6.47 9.33
C LYS A 2 1.58 5.86 10.47
N TYR A 3 0.29 6.24 10.58
CA TYR A 3 -0.60 5.66 11.59
C TYR A 3 -0.71 4.12 11.49
N ILE A 4 -0.91 3.60 10.29
CA ILE A 4 -0.99 2.15 10.04
C ILE A 4 0.35 1.49 10.38
N PHE A 5 1.46 2.09 9.97
CA PHE A 5 2.80 1.56 10.25
C PHE A 5 3.02 1.40 11.77
N GLU A 6 2.70 2.43 12.57
CA GLU A 6 2.85 2.33 14.02
C GLU A 6 1.90 1.28 14.64
N TYR A 7 0.68 1.16 14.12
CA TYR A 7 -0.26 0.15 14.58
C TYR A 7 0.22 -1.29 14.27
N VAL A 8 0.71 -1.55 13.06
CA VAL A 8 1.25 -2.86 12.68
C VAL A 8 2.51 -3.19 13.47
N LYS A 9 3.39 -2.21 13.66
CA LYS A 9 4.65 -2.39 14.39
C LYS A 9 4.45 -2.85 15.84
N GLN A 10 3.34 -2.47 16.47
CA GLN A 10 2.96 -3.00 17.80
C GLN A 10 2.60 -4.48 17.78
N LYS A 11 2.16 -5.01 16.64
CA LYS A 11 1.74 -6.41 16.46
C LYS A 11 2.85 -7.29 15.88
N ASN A 12 3.66 -6.71 15.01
CA ASN A 12 4.77 -7.38 14.35
C ASN A 12 5.96 -6.41 14.24
N SER A 13 7.06 -6.74 14.89
CA SER A 13 8.28 -5.93 14.88
C SER A 13 9.01 -5.92 13.52
N ASP A 14 8.81 -6.96 12.70
CA ASP A 14 9.36 -7.04 11.33
C ASP A 14 8.45 -6.33 10.34
N THR A 15 8.31 -5.02 10.51
CA THR A 15 7.47 -4.16 9.68
C THR A 15 8.33 -3.05 9.09
N LYS A 16 8.21 -2.84 7.77
CA LYS A 16 8.94 -1.81 7.04
C LYS A 16 7.98 -0.81 6.42
N LEU A 17 8.41 0.43 6.30
CA LEU A 17 7.68 1.50 5.62
C LEU A 17 8.49 2.01 4.44
N VAL A 18 7.97 1.81 3.23
CA VAL A 18 8.49 2.45 2.02
C VAL A 18 7.66 3.71 1.77
N ASN A 19 8.23 4.88 2.08
CA ASN A 19 7.55 6.16 1.93
C ASN A 19 7.97 6.84 0.62
N LEU A 20 7.10 6.80 -0.38
CA LEU A 20 7.38 7.35 -1.70
C LEU A 20 7.44 8.88 -1.74
N SER A 21 6.94 9.57 -0.72
CA SER A 21 7.04 11.03 -0.63
C SER A 21 8.45 11.52 -0.26
N ASP A 22 9.29 10.64 0.28
CA ASP A 22 10.67 10.99 0.63
C ASP A 22 11.60 11.00 -0.61
N GLY A 23 11.09 10.55 -1.76
CA GLY A 23 11.88 10.44 -2.99
C GLY A 23 12.85 9.24 -2.97
N GLY A 24 13.84 9.27 -3.85
CA GLY A 24 14.92 8.27 -3.89
C GLY A 24 14.62 6.99 -4.66
N ILE A 25 13.41 6.85 -5.20
CA ILE A 25 13.10 5.76 -6.14
C ILE A 25 13.36 6.26 -7.56
N ASP A 26 14.22 5.58 -8.27
CA ASP A 26 14.55 5.91 -9.66
C ASP A 26 13.32 5.79 -10.56
N TYR A 27 13.30 6.53 -11.67
CA TYR A 27 12.32 6.30 -12.72
C TYR A 27 12.66 5.02 -13.46
N TYR A 28 11.69 4.14 -13.58
CA TYR A 28 11.84 2.91 -14.32
C TYR A 28 11.97 3.18 -15.82
N ASP A 29 13.09 2.78 -16.40
CA ASP A 29 13.45 2.96 -17.81
C ASP A 29 13.58 1.62 -18.57
N GLY A 30 13.24 0.51 -17.92
CA GLY A 30 13.36 -0.84 -18.48
C GLY A 30 14.76 -1.45 -18.32
N THR A 31 15.69 -0.76 -17.66
CA THR A 31 17.03 -1.30 -17.35
C THR A 31 17.08 -1.93 -15.97
N SER A 32 18.17 -2.60 -15.67
CA SER A 32 18.45 -3.18 -14.34
C SER A 32 19.45 -2.36 -13.52
N ASP A 33 19.92 -1.23 -14.05
CA ASP A 33 20.86 -0.35 -13.38
C ASP A 33 20.14 0.77 -12.65
N TYR A 34 19.86 0.55 -11.39
CA TYR A 34 19.14 1.48 -10.50
C TYR A 34 19.81 1.55 -9.12
N SER A 35 19.50 2.61 -8.37
CA SER A 35 20.13 2.92 -7.09
C SER A 35 19.90 1.84 -6.03
N ASP A 36 20.78 1.81 -5.03
CA ASP A 36 20.63 0.90 -3.90
C ASP A 36 19.35 1.16 -3.10
N THR A 37 18.89 2.41 -3.07
CA THR A 37 17.60 2.77 -2.45
C THR A 37 16.43 2.09 -3.17
N THR A 38 16.40 2.13 -4.50
CA THR A 38 15.38 1.47 -5.31
C THR A 38 15.46 -0.05 -5.16
N LYS A 39 16.67 -0.63 -5.20
CA LYS A 39 16.90 -2.07 -4.97
C LYS A 39 16.39 -2.51 -3.61
N GLN A 40 16.67 -1.74 -2.56
CA GLN A 40 16.25 -2.08 -1.21
C GLN A 40 14.73 -1.99 -1.07
N ALA A 41 14.09 -0.95 -1.60
CA ALA A 41 12.63 -0.81 -1.58
C ALA A 41 11.93 -1.97 -2.31
N ALA A 42 12.39 -2.31 -3.52
CA ALA A 42 11.87 -3.43 -4.30
C ALA A 42 12.05 -4.78 -3.57
N LYS A 43 13.21 -4.97 -2.94
CA LYS A 43 13.49 -6.16 -2.12
C LYS A 43 12.55 -6.24 -0.92
N ASP A 44 12.43 -5.17 -0.16
CA ASP A 44 11.58 -5.14 1.04
C ASP A 44 10.12 -5.49 0.72
N ILE A 45 9.59 -4.99 -0.39
CA ILE A 45 8.24 -5.31 -0.85
C ILE A 45 8.15 -6.76 -1.35
N THR A 46 9.14 -7.20 -2.13
CA THR A 46 9.15 -8.56 -2.67
C THR A 46 9.25 -9.62 -1.56
N GLU A 47 9.95 -9.35 -0.47
CA GLU A 47 10.13 -10.29 0.65
C GLU A 47 8.97 -10.26 1.66
N ALA A 48 8.20 -9.16 1.76
CA ALA A 48 7.09 -9.05 2.69
C ALA A 48 5.91 -9.94 2.28
N ASP A 49 5.32 -10.67 3.22
CA ASP A 49 4.16 -11.54 3.02
C ASP A 49 2.84 -10.75 2.97
N VAL A 50 2.80 -9.60 3.65
CA VAL A 50 1.63 -8.73 3.75
C VAL A 50 1.97 -7.32 3.27
N TRP A 51 1.15 -6.80 2.35
CA TRP A 51 1.28 -5.46 1.81
C TRP A 51 0.13 -4.57 2.29
N LEU A 52 0.45 -3.46 2.92
CA LEU A 52 -0.50 -2.40 3.23
C LEU A 52 -0.23 -1.21 2.29
N VAL A 53 -0.96 -1.18 1.20
CA VAL A 53 -0.73 -0.25 0.09
C VAL A 53 -1.57 0.99 0.27
N GLY A 54 -0.93 2.15 0.40
CA GLY A 54 -1.59 3.44 0.51
C GLY A 54 -1.28 4.36 -0.66
N THR A 55 -2.31 4.99 -1.24
CA THR A 55 -2.13 5.93 -2.35
C THR A 55 -3.13 7.08 -2.31
N PRO A 56 -2.72 8.30 -2.67
CA PRO A 56 -3.67 9.35 -3.01
C PRO A 56 -4.29 9.09 -4.39
N ILE A 57 -5.46 9.69 -4.61
CA ILE A 57 -6.07 9.81 -5.93
C ILE A 57 -5.53 11.07 -6.61
N TYR A 58 -4.87 10.91 -7.74
CA TYR A 58 -4.45 11.98 -8.63
C TYR A 58 -5.06 11.78 -10.02
N ASN A 59 -5.86 12.75 -10.49
CA ASN A 59 -6.51 12.67 -11.81
C ASN A 59 -7.24 11.34 -12.04
N SER A 60 -8.05 10.90 -11.07
CA SER A 60 -8.82 9.65 -11.11
C SER A 60 -7.99 8.37 -11.12
N PHE A 61 -6.70 8.44 -10.77
CA PHE A 61 -5.78 7.30 -10.74
C PHE A 61 -5.02 7.21 -9.41
N PHE A 62 -4.42 6.07 -9.09
CA PHE A 62 -3.43 6.00 -8.02
C PHE A 62 -2.12 6.69 -8.44
N SER A 63 -1.27 7.04 -7.48
CA SER A 63 -0.08 7.85 -7.76
C SER A 63 0.90 7.18 -8.74
N ALA A 64 1.46 7.98 -9.65
CA ALA A 64 2.51 7.52 -10.57
C ALA A 64 3.73 6.97 -9.83
N ALA A 65 4.09 7.53 -8.67
CA ALA A 65 5.18 7.03 -7.85
C ALA A 65 4.94 5.59 -7.37
N LEU A 66 3.68 5.25 -7.01
CA LEU A 66 3.32 3.89 -6.64
C LEU A 66 3.46 2.94 -7.85
N LYS A 67 2.95 3.32 -9.02
CA LYS A 67 3.08 2.52 -10.23
C LYS A 67 4.55 2.31 -10.60
N ASN A 68 5.36 3.37 -10.53
CA ASN A 68 6.79 3.31 -10.80
C ASN A 68 7.52 2.30 -9.89
N LEU A 69 7.21 2.31 -8.58
CA LEU A 69 7.79 1.32 -7.65
C LEU A 69 7.43 -0.12 -8.01
N PHE A 70 6.18 -0.36 -8.43
CA PHE A 70 5.73 -1.69 -8.83
C PHE A 70 6.41 -2.22 -10.11
N GLU A 71 7.05 -1.39 -10.94
CA GLU A 71 7.84 -1.86 -12.09
C GLU A 71 9.11 -2.61 -11.66
N TYR A 72 9.61 -2.37 -10.46
CA TYR A 72 10.80 -3.04 -9.93
C TYR A 72 10.52 -4.36 -9.21
N ILE A 73 9.24 -4.71 -8.99
CA ILE A 73 8.86 -5.89 -8.21
C ILE A 73 8.81 -7.13 -9.12
N ASP A 74 9.51 -8.19 -8.73
CA ASP A 74 9.47 -9.46 -9.43
C ASP A 74 8.15 -10.21 -9.12
N TYR A 75 7.19 -10.14 -10.05
CA TYR A 75 5.87 -10.76 -9.92
C TYR A 75 5.93 -12.29 -9.70
N LYS A 76 7.03 -12.95 -10.08
CA LYS A 76 7.21 -14.40 -9.89
C LYS A 76 7.40 -14.79 -8.41
N LYS A 77 7.74 -13.82 -7.57
CA LYS A 77 8.02 -14.00 -6.14
C LYS A 77 6.89 -13.49 -5.22
N THR A 78 5.77 -13.09 -5.81
CA THR A 78 4.70 -12.41 -5.05
C THR A 78 3.43 -13.24 -4.89
N ALA A 79 3.37 -14.43 -5.50
CA ALA A 79 2.21 -15.31 -5.40
C ALA A 79 1.91 -15.71 -3.95
N GLY A 80 0.64 -15.62 -3.56
CA GLY A 80 0.15 -16.00 -2.24
C GLY A 80 0.26 -14.90 -1.17
N LYS A 81 0.92 -13.79 -1.45
CA LYS A 81 0.93 -12.64 -0.53
C LYS A 81 -0.47 -12.03 -0.38
N THR A 82 -0.69 -11.29 0.70
CA THR A 82 -1.96 -10.59 0.94
C THR A 82 -1.78 -9.08 0.92
N ALA A 83 -2.82 -8.36 0.52
CA ALA A 83 -2.80 -6.90 0.51
C ALA A 83 -4.04 -6.26 1.12
N GLY A 84 -3.84 -5.22 1.92
CA GLY A 84 -4.85 -4.25 2.34
C GLY A 84 -4.64 -2.91 1.64
N LEU A 85 -5.74 -2.28 1.18
CA LEU A 85 -5.69 -1.06 0.38
C LEU A 85 -6.23 0.14 1.15
N VAL A 86 -5.50 1.26 1.11
CA VAL A 86 -5.89 2.56 1.66
C VAL A 86 -5.85 3.61 0.58
N ILE A 87 -6.96 4.28 0.35
CA ILE A 87 -7.09 5.27 -0.72
C ILE A 87 -7.47 6.61 -0.11
N LEU A 88 -6.66 7.63 -0.39
CA LEU A 88 -6.85 9.00 0.06
C LEU A 88 -7.34 9.88 -1.08
N ALA A 89 -8.38 10.66 -0.85
CA ALA A 89 -8.86 11.65 -1.82
C ALA A 89 -9.20 12.99 -1.14
N SER A 90 -9.26 14.05 -1.93
CA SER A 90 -9.75 15.36 -1.46
C SER A 90 -11.26 15.38 -1.23
N SER A 91 -12.01 14.49 -1.89
CA SER A 91 -13.48 14.36 -1.82
C SER A 91 -13.89 12.89 -1.93
N ASN A 92 -15.21 12.63 -1.83
CA ASN A 92 -15.77 11.27 -1.91
C ASN A 92 -15.86 10.71 -3.35
N SER A 93 -15.07 11.23 -4.30
CA SER A 93 -15.11 10.81 -5.69
C SER A 93 -13.92 9.93 -6.07
N GLY A 94 -14.14 8.96 -6.96
CA GLY A 94 -13.06 8.16 -7.57
C GLY A 94 -12.52 7.01 -6.72
N PHE A 95 -13.02 6.80 -5.50
CA PHE A 95 -12.52 5.72 -4.63
C PHE A 95 -12.68 4.34 -5.23
N THR A 96 -13.85 4.04 -5.78
CA THR A 96 -14.17 2.72 -6.37
C THR A 96 -13.32 2.45 -7.62
N ASP A 97 -13.11 3.49 -8.43
CA ASP A 97 -12.31 3.37 -9.64
C ASP A 97 -10.85 3.02 -9.29
N VAL A 98 -10.27 3.77 -8.34
CA VAL A 98 -8.89 3.52 -7.90
C VAL A 98 -8.77 2.20 -7.15
N GLN A 99 -9.77 1.78 -6.36
CA GLN A 99 -9.78 0.44 -5.76
C GLN A 99 -9.75 -0.64 -6.84
N THR A 100 -10.54 -0.51 -7.91
CA THR A 100 -10.57 -1.47 -9.02
C THR A 100 -9.21 -1.57 -9.69
N LEU A 101 -8.58 -0.43 -10.00
CA LEU A 101 -7.25 -0.38 -10.60
C LEU A 101 -6.16 -1.02 -9.71
N LEU A 102 -6.19 -0.74 -8.40
CA LEU A 102 -5.26 -1.36 -7.44
C LEU A 102 -5.50 -2.86 -7.32
N THR A 103 -6.75 -3.31 -7.28
CA THR A 103 -7.10 -4.74 -7.24
C THR A 103 -6.61 -5.45 -8.50
N GLN A 104 -6.74 -4.82 -9.67
CA GLN A 104 -6.19 -5.34 -10.91
C GLN A 104 -4.66 -5.43 -10.87
N LEU A 105 -4.00 -4.41 -10.32
CA LEU A 105 -2.54 -4.42 -10.12
C LEU A 105 -2.12 -5.57 -9.19
N MET A 106 -2.80 -5.74 -8.05
CA MET A 106 -2.53 -6.86 -7.12
C MET A 106 -2.74 -8.23 -7.80
N SER A 107 -3.79 -8.35 -8.62
CA SER A 107 -4.06 -9.59 -9.37
C SER A 107 -2.94 -9.94 -10.35
N TYR A 108 -2.33 -8.95 -11.01
CA TYR A 108 -1.16 -9.17 -11.86
C TYR A 108 0.03 -9.76 -11.07
N PHE A 109 0.21 -9.33 -9.82
CA PHE A 109 1.23 -9.85 -8.91
C PHE A 109 0.81 -11.15 -8.18
N ASN A 110 -0.35 -11.74 -8.49
CA ASN A 110 -0.92 -12.90 -7.78
C ASN A 110 -1.07 -12.67 -6.26
N VAL A 111 -1.33 -11.44 -5.86
CA VAL A 111 -1.54 -11.04 -4.46
C VAL A 111 -3.02 -11.06 -4.13
N ILE A 112 -3.38 -11.68 -3.02
CA ILE A 112 -4.75 -11.80 -2.55
C ILE A 112 -5.14 -10.51 -1.82
N THR A 113 -6.07 -9.76 -2.39
CA THR A 113 -6.48 -8.46 -1.85
C THR A 113 -7.62 -8.61 -0.85
N ASN A 114 -7.51 -7.98 0.33
CA ASN A 114 -8.65 -7.79 1.21
C ASN A 114 -9.76 -7.04 0.44
N PRO A 115 -10.98 -7.58 0.38
CA PRO A 115 -12.05 -7.00 -0.46
C PRO A 115 -12.52 -5.63 0.01
N ARG A 116 -12.21 -5.24 1.27
CA ARG A 116 -12.58 -3.95 1.83
C ARG A 116 -11.38 -3.01 1.89
N ALA A 117 -11.26 -2.12 0.91
CA ALA A 117 -10.36 -0.99 1.02
C ALA A 117 -10.87 0.04 2.04
N VAL A 118 -9.97 0.79 2.66
CA VAL A 118 -10.35 1.94 3.50
C VAL A 118 -10.19 3.22 2.69
N PHE A 119 -11.27 3.97 2.60
CA PHE A 119 -11.31 5.28 1.98
C PHE A 119 -11.14 6.36 3.05
N VAL A 120 -10.20 7.26 2.80
CA VAL A 120 -9.86 8.37 3.69
C VAL A 120 -10.00 9.67 2.91
N THR A 121 -10.73 10.63 3.44
CA THR A 121 -10.82 11.97 2.85
C THR A 121 -9.84 12.93 3.53
N ALA A 122 -9.28 13.86 2.79
CA ALA A 122 -8.24 14.77 3.28
C ALA A 122 -8.69 15.62 4.49
N ASN A 123 -9.99 15.95 4.58
CA ASN A 123 -10.55 16.69 5.72
C ASN A 123 -10.54 15.90 7.05
N THR A 124 -10.33 14.59 7.02
CA THR A 124 -10.17 13.76 8.23
C THR A 124 -8.75 13.75 8.77
N ILE A 125 -7.83 14.47 8.11
CA ILE A 125 -6.43 14.56 8.46
C ILE A 125 -6.08 16.03 8.77
N VAL A 126 -5.56 16.28 9.98
CA VAL A 126 -5.07 17.60 10.41
C VAL A 126 -3.68 17.42 11.00
N ASN A 127 -2.71 18.23 10.57
CA ASN A 127 -1.31 18.15 11.02
C ASN A 127 -0.75 16.71 10.98
N ASP A 128 -0.95 16.02 9.86
CA ASP A 128 -0.57 14.61 9.63
C ASP A 128 -1.21 13.59 10.58
N GLN A 129 -2.22 13.99 11.34
CA GLN A 129 -2.95 13.12 12.25
C GLN A 129 -4.37 12.89 11.76
N ILE A 130 -4.83 11.65 11.84
CA ILE A 130 -6.22 11.29 11.59
C ILE A 130 -7.03 11.74 12.81
N ILE A 131 -7.98 12.66 12.59
CA ILE A 131 -8.80 13.24 13.65
C ILE A 131 -10.10 12.47 13.90
N GLU A 132 -10.60 11.72 12.93
CA GLU A 132 -11.84 10.97 13.05
C GLU A 132 -11.61 9.58 13.64
N PRO A 133 -12.22 9.26 14.82
CA PRO A 133 -12.07 7.94 15.44
C PRO A 133 -12.55 6.78 14.56
N GLU A 134 -13.64 6.97 13.81
CA GLU A 134 -14.18 5.96 12.90
C GLU A 134 -13.19 5.59 11.78
N VAL A 135 -12.47 6.57 11.25
CA VAL A 135 -11.43 6.32 10.24
C VAL A 135 -10.30 5.49 10.84
N LYS A 136 -9.87 5.79 12.07
CA LYS A 136 -8.86 4.97 12.78
C LYS A 136 -9.31 3.54 12.94
N LEU A 137 -10.53 3.32 13.45
CA LEU A 137 -11.08 1.97 13.64
C LEU A 137 -11.14 1.18 12.33
N ARG A 138 -11.53 1.82 11.21
CA ARG A 138 -11.55 1.16 9.90
C ARG A 138 -10.14 0.79 9.42
N LEU A 139 -9.15 1.64 9.66
CA LEU A 139 -7.75 1.36 9.31
C LEU A 139 -7.19 0.20 10.14
N GLU A 140 -7.46 0.19 11.44
CA GLU A 140 -7.07 -0.90 12.35
C GLU A 140 -7.73 -2.22 11.95
N ALA A 141 -9.04 -2.20 11.67
CA ALA A 141 -9.76 -3.36 11.18
C ALA A 141 -9.23 -3.89 9.84
N LEU A 142 -8.84 -3.00 8.91
CA LEU A 142 -8.19 -3.39 7.66
C LEU A 142 -6.89 -4.15 7.92
N VAL A 143 -6.05 -3.61 8.81
CA VAL A 143 -4.79 -4.27 9.20
C VAL A 143 -5.07 -5.65 9.77
N ASP A 144 -5.94 -5.74 10.78
CA ASP A 144 -6.23 -6.99 11.48
C ASP A 144 -6.81 -8.05 10.54
N GLN A 145 -7.74 -7.67 9.69
CA GLN A 145 -8.34 -8.57 8.70
C GLN A 145 -7.33 -9.01 7.64
N THR A 146 -6.40 -8.15 7.24
CA THR A 146 -5.38 -8.50 6.25
C THR A 146 -4.34 -9.45 6.84
N LEU A 147 -3.93 -9.24 8.09
CA LEU A 147 -3.05 -10.16 8.82
C LEU A 147 -3.72 -11.52 9.09
N ASP A 148 -5.00 -11.52 9.49
CA ASP A 148 -5.79 -12.75 9.66
C ASP A 148 -5.95 -13.53 8.34
N LEU A 149 -6.17 -12.82 7.23
CA LEU A 149 -6.20 -13.43 5.90
C LEU A 149 -4.87 -14.10 5.56
N ALA A 150 -3.75 -13.41 5.80
CA ALA A 150 -2.41 -13.98 5.59
C ALA A 150 -2.18 -15.24 6.41
N SER A 151 -2.56 -15.24 7.69
CA SER A 151 -2.40 -16.40 8.57
C SER A 151 -3.23 -17.63 8.18
N LYS A 152 -4.26 -17.47 7.36
CA LYS A 152 -5.10 -18.56 6.83
C LYS A 152 -4.60 -19.14 5.51
N ILE A 153 -3.69 -18.44 4.85
CA ILE A 153 -3.11 -18.85 3.56
C ILE A 153 -1.76 -19.56 3.77
N HIS A 154 -1.04 -19.18 4.80
CA HIS A 154 0.24 -19.74 5.23
C HIS A 154 0.09 -20.58 6.51
#